data_0dd5cd9e42aa5564aa70cab26469b97a
#
_entry.id   0dd5cd9e42aa5564aa70cab26469b97a
#
_cell.length_a   1.000
_cell.length_b   1.000
_cell.length_c   1.000
_cell.angle_alpha   90.00
_cell.angle_beta   90.00
_cell.angle_gamma   90.00
#
_symmetry.space_group_name_H-M   'P 1'
#
loop_
_entity.id
_entity.type
_entity.pdbx_description
1 polymer ?
#
loop_
_entity_poly.entity_id
_entity_poly.type
_entity_poly.pdbx_seq_one_letter_code
_entity_poly.pdbx_strand_id
1 'polypeptide(L)'
;MSKFKIAGLVLVVLLLFLSMSLGNLLVAAHQTILDPTYANETIANENGYSRAQTIVRRRIAPESPGTNRSRLPLPINRTAIIAESVTRSYLATQGGDLIDRFYAYLHGNRQRPGLWLALTPLKTNIERTVEARLRALPPHEITIFILQRSNTTQSGSGSRWSRLQGAGINATLIAQLDEGPAAYRTVKTRFRQALRNRIINRAVNRSFNQSSPDTLLALVIKDYDPTAYSSDEKQQLVAEREPTIRRALETKIRTERKARINATVDRQLDRLRNRSRRVNATAAIGNDSIATAVDRLQHTTVVAITTDLSYKQYRTRATTARDQLASNVSAVIGARLDARFPDRIELMDRADGNANGQLDAVARGIQWLDRVTILLGPLIVVLIGLLWYGTQSIARTVEIVGWCLVGITAPVVFGSPFLRSFVVQQLPGGLAGELGGALVTGLVGTWRTQSIYMLVIGVGIVAVTVARRYGVVEYPSR
;
A
#
# COMPACT_ATOMS: atom_id res chain seq x y z
N MET A 1 6.80 -65.98 40.85
CA MET A 1 7.02 -65.49 39.47
C MET A 1 8.46 -65.72 39.10
N SER A 2 8.73 -66.30 37.93
CA SER A 2 10.10 -66.45 37.47
C SER A 2 10.75 -65.11 37.19
N LYS A 3 12.04 -64.92 37.42
CA LYS A 3 12.81 -63.70 37.20
C LYS A 3 12.57 -63.16 35.75
N PHE A 4 12.37 -64.03 34.78
CA PHE A 4 12.03 -63.68 33.38
C PHE A 4 10.65 -63.02 33.21
N LYS A 5 9.64 -63.45 33.98
CA LYS A 5 8.31 -62.83 33.91
C LYS A 5 8.29 -61.37 34.45
N ILE A 6 9.11 -61.14 35.52
CA ILE A 6 9.27 -59.85 36.13
C ILE A 6 10.00 -58.88 35.15
N ALA A 7 11.10 -59.36 34.54
CA ALA A 7 11.85 -58.55 33.56
C ALA A 7 11.00 -58.20 32.33
N GLY A 8 10.21 -59.15 31.81
CA GLY A 8 9.26 -58.90 30.71
C GLY A 8 8.18 -57.86 31.04
N LEU A 9 7.64 -57.92 32.27
CA LEU A 9 6.62 -56.97 32.73
C LEU A 9 7.20 -55.54 32.88
N VAL A 10 8.41 -55.41 33.44
CA VAL A 10 9.12 -54.13 33.55
C VAL A 10 9.38 -53.53 32.17
N LEU A 11 9.79 -54.33 31.18
CA LEU A 11 10.01 -53.87 29.82
C LEU A 11 8.71 -53.35 29.19
N VAL A 12 7.58 -54.05 29.35
CA VAL A 12 6.27 -53.63 28.83
C VAL A 12 5.83 -52.33 29.49
N VAL A 13 6.02 -52.16 30.81
CA VAL A 13 5.72 -50.90 31.52
C VAL A 13 6.57 -49.76 31.01
N LEU A 14 7.85 -49.96 30.76
CA LEU A 14 8.77 -48.96 30.24
C LEU A 14 8.42 -48.56 28.81
N LEU A 15 8.09 -49.53 27.97
CA LEU A 15 7.61 -49.26 26.61
C LEU A 15 6.27 -48.52 26.60
N LEU A 16 5.36 -48.89 27.48
CA LEU A 16 4.06 -48.18 27.64
C LEU A 16 4.30 -46.74 28.08
N PHE A 17 5.18 -46.53 29.07
CA PHE A 17 5.55 -45.19 29.55
C PHE A 17 6.13 -44.34 28.42
N LEU A 18 7.10 -44.84 27.65
CA LEU A 18 7.69 -44.14 26.52
C LEU A 18 6.67 -43.85 25.42
N SER A 19 5.83 -44.84 25.07
CA SER A 19 4.81 -44.69 24.03
C SER A 19 3.76 -43.64 24.41
N MET A 20 3.30 -43.62 25.67
CA MET A 20 2.35 -42.63 26.17
C MET A 20 2.96 -41.23 26.24
N SER A 21 4.24 -41.14 26.69
CA SER A 21 4.98 -39.88 26.75
C SER A 21 5.14 -39.27 25.36
N LEU A 22 5.60 -40.07 24.39
CA LEU A 22 5.75 -39.65 22.99
C LEU A 22 4.40 -39.28 22.38
N GLY A 23 3.36 -40.08 22.62
CA GLY A 23 2.02 -39.83 22.16
C GLY A 23 1.45 -38.48 22.64
N ASN A 24 1.61 -38.17 23.92
CA ASN A 24 1.19 -36.91 24.52
C ASN A 24 1.90 -35.69 23.88
N LEU A 25 3.20 -35.79 23.63
CA LEU A 25 3.99 -34.76 22.97
C LEU A 25 3.56 -34.58 21.51
N LEU A 26 3.37 -35.68 20.76
CA LEU A 26 2.98 -35.66 19.36
C LEU A 26 1.58 -35.07 19.15
N VAL A 27 0.63 -35.42 20.03
CA VAL A 27 -0.72 -34.83 19.97
C VAL A 27 -0.64 -33.32 20.22
N ALA A 28 0.14 -32.84 21.18
CA ALA A 28 0.36 -31.43 21.41
C ALA A 28 1.01 -30.74 20.20
N ALA A 29 1.99 -31.36 19.56
CA ALA A 29 2.66 -30.85 18.38
C ALA A 29 1.68 -30.75 17.17
N HIS A 30 0.84 -31.77 16.97
CA HIS A 30 -0.18 -31.77 15.92
C HIS A 30 -1.24 -30.68 16.09
N GLN A 31 -1.60 -30.38 17.34
CA GLN A 31 -2.58 -29.32 17.64
C GLN A 31 -1.98 -27.91 17.65
N THR A 32 -0.67 -27.76 17.43
CA THR A 32 0.04 -26.48 17.49
C THR A 32 1.00 -26.29 16.32
N ILE A 33 2.26 -26.62 16.52
CA ILE A 33 3.31 -26.32 15.54
C ILE A 33 3.18 -27.08 14.21
N LEU A 34 2.41 -28.17 14.18
CA LEU A 34 2.10 -28.93 12.96
C LEU A 34 0.71 -28.60 12.37
N ASP A 35 -0.04 -27.68 12.98
CA ASP A 35 -1.34 -27.20 12.50
C ASP A 35 -1.17 -25.84 11.79
N PRO A 36 -1.44 -25.75 10.45
CA PRO A 36 -1.37 -24.51 9.72
C PRO A 36 -2.31 -23.43 10.27
N THR A 37 -3.50 -23.81 10.75
CA THR A 37 -4.48 -22.89 11.33
C THR A 37 -3.92 -22.23 12.57
N TYR A 38 -3.36 -23.02 13.48
CA TYR A 38 -2.73 -22.52 14.69
C TYR A 38 -1.55 -21.57 14.39
N ALA A 39 -0.70 -21.94 13.43
CA ALA A 39 0.43 -21.11 13.00
C ALA A 39 -0.06 -19.74 12.46
N ASN A 40 -1.09 -19.76 11.62
CA ASN A 40 -1.67 -18.54 11.03
C ASN A 40 -2.34 -17.65 12.09
N GLU A 41 -3.12 -18.25 13.00
CA GLU A 41 -3.74 -17.54 14.13
C GLU A 41 -2.71 -16.94 15.07
N THR A 42 -1.63 -17.67 15.38
CA THR A 42 -0.54 -17.18 16.22
C THR A 42 0.12 -15.95 15.59
N ILE A 43 0.44 -15.99 14.28
CA ILE A 43 1.01 -14.86 13.55
C ILE A 43 0.04 -13.66 13.56
N ALA A 44 -1.25 -13.91 13.39
CA ALA A 44 -2.27 -12.86 13.41
C ALA A 44 -2.42 -12.21 14.79
N ASN A 45 -2.47 -13.01 15.84
CA ASN A 45 -2.63 -12.58 17.24
C ASN A 45 -1.41 -11.80 17.75
N GLU A 46 -0.20 -12.20 17.36
CA GLU A 46 1.05 -11.49 17.68
C GLU A 46 1.29 -10.25 16.80
N ASN A 47 0.28 -9.83 16.03
CA ASN A 47 0.39 -8.71 15.08
C ASN A 47 1.50 -8.89 14.03
N GLY A 48 1.88 -10.13 13.69
CA GLY A 48 2.94 -10.44 12.75
C GLY A 48 2.74 -9.80 11.40
N TYR A 49 1.54 -9.81 10.85
CA TYR A 49 1.22 -9.16 9.58
C TYR A 49 1.32 -7.63 9.62
N SER A 50 0.98 -7.00 10.74
CA SER A 50 1.14 -5.55 10.92
C SER A 50 2.62 -5.16 11.03
N ARG A 51 3.42 -5.97 11.71
CA ARG A 51 4.87 -5.79 11.81
C ARG A 51 5.55 -6.02 10.46
N ALA A 52 5.17 -7.07 9.73
CA ALA A 52 5.64 -7.33 8.37
C ALA A 52 5.32 -6.16 7.44
N GLN A 53 4.11 -5.61 7.50
CA GLN A 53 3.72 -4.40 6.76
C GLN A 53 4.64 -3.22 7.09
N THR A 54 4.93 -3.00 8.36
CA THR A 54 5.81 -1.92 8.81
C THR A 54 7.24 -2.10 8.29
N ILE A 55 7.77 -3.32 8.32
CA ILE A 55 9.11 -3.63 7.80
C ILE A 55 9.17 -3.41 6.29
N VAL A 56 8.19 -3.91 5.55
CA VAL A 56 8.09 -3.73 4.10
C VAL A 56 8.00 -2.25 3.75
N ARG A 57 7.15 -1.49 4.45
CA ARG A 57 7.01 -0.03 4.27
C ARG A 57 8.33 0.68 4.53
N ARG A 58 9.06 0.36 5.59
CA ARG A 58 10.36 0.95 5.91
C ARG A 58 11.42 0.64 4.84
N ARG A 59 11.47 -0.59 4.34
CA ARG A 59 12.42 -0.99 3.28
C ARG A 59 12.11 -0.36 1.92
N ILE A 60 10.84 -0.10 1.64
CA ILE A 60 10.41 0.56 0.40
C ILE A 60 10.54 2.08 0.50
N ALA A 61 10.42 2.65 1.72
CA ALA A 61 10.63 4.08 1.94
C ALA A 61 12.09 4.44 1.61
N PRO A 62 12.35 5.36 0.69
CA PRO A 62 13.71 5.71 0.32
C PRO A 62 14.40 6.37 1.50
N GLU A 63 15.60 5.90 1.82
CA GLU A 63 16.50 6.55 2.79
C GLU A 63 16.99 7.94 2.34
N SER A 64 16.68 8.36 1.10
CA SER A 64 17.12 9.63 0.53
C SER A 64 16.00 10.43 -0.11
N PRO A 65 15.73 11.67 0.34
CA PRO A 65 14.69 12.54 -0.22
C PRO A 65 14.94 13.02 -1.66
N GLY A 66 16.09 12.71 -2.26
CA GLY A 66 16.58 13.35 -3.49
C GLY A 66 16.36 12.60 -4.81
N THR A 67 16.03 11.32 -4.81
CA THR A 67 16.06 10.49 -6.03
C THR A 67 14.71 10.21 -6.70
N ASN A 68 13.62 10.73 -6.14
CA ASN A 68 12.24 10.49 -6.65
C ASN A 68 11.87 11.37 -7.86
N ARG A 69 12.70 11.43 -8.90
CA ARG A 69 12.26 11.94 -10.20
C ARG A 69 11.38 10.90 -10.88
N SER A 70 10.11 10.85 -10.48
CA SER A 70 9.13 10.03 -11.19
C SER A 70 9.09 10.46 -12.66
N ARG A 71 9.26 9.53 -13.60
CA ARG A 71 9.09 9.80 -15.04
C ARG A 71 7.62 10.10 -15.40
N LEU A 72 6.70 9.89 -14.47
CA LEU A 72 5.29 10.28 -14.65
C LEU A 72 5.14 11.78 -14.40
N PRO A 73 4.49 12.52 -15.29
CA PRO A 73 4.25 13.96 -15.15
C PRO A 73 3.10 14.26 -14.16
N LEU A 74 3.11 13.64 -12.98
CA LEU A 74 2.05 13.72 -11.98
C LEU A 74 2.63 13.85 -10.57
N PRO A 75 1.95 14.57 -9.65
CA PRO A 75 2.39 14.80 -8.29
C PRO A 75 2.13 13.60 -7.38
N ILE A 76 2.63 12.41 -7.79
CA ILE A 76 2.46 11.17 -7.02
C ILE A 76 3.82 10.62 -6.58
N ASN A 77 3.91 10.28 -5.30
CA ASN A 77 5.07 9.62 -4.72
C ASN A 77 4.94 8.11 -4.86
N ARG A 78 5.77 7.50 -5.71
CA ARG A 78 5.74 6.05 -6.00
C ARG A 78 5.97 5.20 -4.77
N THR A 79 6.91 5.60 -3.92
CA THR A 79 7.24 4.85 -2.72
C THR A 79 6.07 4.85 -1.74
N ALA A 80 5.42 6.00 -1.57
CA ALA A 80 4.22 6.09 -0.75
C ALA A 80 3.07 5.22 -1.30
N ILE A 81 2.89 5.18 -2.63
CA ILE A 81 1.88 4.33 -3.27
C ILE A 81 2.14 2.85 -2.98
N ILE A 82 3.38 2.38 -3.23
CA ILE A 82 3.73 0.97 -2.99
C ILE A 82 3.56 0.63 -1.50
N ALA A 83 4.04 1.49 -0.61
CA ALA A 83 3.92 1.29 0.83
C ALA A 83 2.46 1.24 1.31
N GLU A 84 1.58 2.02 0.71
CA GLU A 84 0.15 2.04 1.02
C GLU A 84 -0.59 0.84 0.40
N SER A 85 -0.14 0.39 -0.78
CA SER A 85 -0.73 -0.76 -1.49
C SER A 85 -0.44 -2.10 -0.81
N VAL A 86 0.66 -2.20 -0.03
CA VAL A 86 0.93 -3.35 0.83
C VAL A 86 0.06 -3.27 2.06
N THR A 87 -1.15 -3.81 1.97
CA THR A 87 -2.13 -3.83 3.07
C THR A 87 -1.89 -5.00 4.02
N ARG A 88 -2.33 -4.85 5.28
CA ARG A 88 -2.33 -5.97 6.24
C ARG A 88 -3.14 -7.16 5.71
N SER A 89 -4.29 -6.89 5.09
CA SER A 89 -5.15 -7.93 4.50
C SER A 89 -4.42 -8.71 3.40
N TYR A 90 -3.71 -8.01 2.48
CA TYR A 90 -2.90 -8.68 1.45
C TYR A 90 -1.84 -9.59 2.08
N LEU A 91 -1.10 -9.10 3.09
CA LEU A 91 -0.07 -9.90 3.76
C LEU A 91 -0.66 -11.07 4.54
N ALA A 92 -1.82 -10.91 5.17
CA ALA A 92 -2.50 -11.99 5.88
C ALA A 92 -2.96 -13.10 4.92
N THR A 93 -3.58 -12.72 3.80
CA THR A 93 -4.00 -13.70 2.77
C THR A 93 -2.80 -14.42 2.17
N GLN A 94 -1.77 -13.68 1.73
CA GLN A 94 -0.58 -14.31 1.13
C GLN A 94 0.22 -15.13 2.15
N GLY A 95 0.31 -14.65 3.40
CA GLY A 95 0.96 -15.37 4.49
C GLY A 95 0.24 -16.66 4.83
N GLY A 96 -1.08 -16.63 4.95
CA GLY A 96 -1.91 -17.83 5.15
C GLY A 96 -1.73 -18.84 4.02
N ASP A 97 -1.86 -18.41 2.76
CA ASP A 97 -1.63 -19.27 1.59
C ASP A 97 -0.22 -19.90 1.56
N LEU A 98 0.80 -19.16 1.99
CA LEU A 98 2.18 -19.66 2.08
C LEU A 98 2.31 -20.71 3.18
N ILE A 99 1.71 -20.47 4.35
CA ILE A 99 1.66 -21.39 5.47
C ILE A 99 0.98 -22.68 5.05
N ASP A 100 -0.22 -22.60 4.48
CA ASP A 100 -0.99 -23.77 4.05
C ASP A 100 -0.21 -24.64 3.04
N ARG A 101 0.46 -24.00 2.06
CA ARG A 101 1.29 -24.73 1.08
C ARG A 101 2.51 -25.36 1.72
N PHE A 102 3.14 -24.66 2.65
CA PHE A 102 4.30 -25.15 3.38
C PHE A 102 3.93 -26.38 4.23
N TYR A 103 2.82 -26.30 4.96
CA TYR A 103 2.35 -27.44 5.76
C TYR A 103 1.88 -28.59 4.89
N ALA A 104 1.20 -28.33 3.76
CA ALA A 104 0.85 -29.38 2.80
C ALA A 104 2.08 -30.12 2.26
N TYR A 105 3.21 -29.44 2.08
CA TYR A 105 4.46 -30.05 1.72
C TYR A 105 5.07 -30.85 2.90
N LEU A 106 5.09 -30.29 4.11
CA LEU A 106 5.61 -30.95 5.29
C LEU A 106 4.89 -32.28 5.57
N HIS A 107 3.58 -32.33 5.39
CA HIS A 107 2.75 -33.54 5.57
C HIS A 107 2.76 -34.49 4.35
N GLY A 108 3.53 -34.17 3.29
CA GLY A 108 3.65 -35.03 2.12
C GLY A 108 2.48 -34.96 1.13
N ASN A 109 1.54 -34.02 1.33
CA ASN A 109 0.42 -33.78 0.41
C ASN A 109 0.87 -33.07 -0.87
N ARG A 110 2.11 -32.56 -0.92
CA ARG A 110 2.75 -31.96 -2.09
C ARG A 110 4.19 -32.41 -2.22
N GLN A 111 4.65 -32.61 -3.45
CA GLN A 111 6.03 -33.02 -3.74
C GLN A 111 7.05 -31.86 -3.63
N ARG A 112 6.58 -30.62 -3.75
CA ARG A 112 7.42 -29.40 -3.63
C ARG A 112 6.71 -28.37 -2.76
N PRO A 113 7.43 -27.57 -2.00
CA PRO A 113 6.83 -26.58 -1.10
C PRO A 113 5.99 -25.53 -1.84
N GLY A 114 6.29 -25.27 -3.14
CA GLY A 114 5.48 -24.37 -3.99
C GLY A 114 5.27 -23.00 -3.35
N LEU A 115 6.31 -22.45 -2.71
CA LEU A 115 6.25 -21.18 -1.99
C LEU A 115 6.36 -20.03 -3.00
N TRP A 116 5.23 -19.53 -3.43
CA TRP A 116 5.15 -18.38 -4.31
C TRP A 116 4.20 -17.32 -3.75
N LEU A 117 4.54 -16.06 -4.03
CA LEU A 117 3.75 -14.90 -3.67
C LEU A 117 2.93 -14.45 -4.89
N ALA A 118 1.62 -14.33 -4.74
CA ALA A 118 0.77 -13.78 -5.79
C ALA A 118 0.90 -12.25 -5.85
N LEU A 119 1.33 -11.71 -6.98
CA LEU A 119 1.46 -10.26 -7.18
C LEU A 119 0.21 -9.61 -7.75
N THR A 120 -0.71 -10.36 -8.35
CA THR A 120 -1.94 -9.82 -8.94
C THR A 120 -2.75 -8.96 -7.97
N PRO A 121 -3.00 -9.38 -6.69
CA PRO A 121 -3.71 -8.53 -5.75
C PRO A 121 -2.93 -7.25 -5.38
N LEU A 122 -1.60 -7.33 -5.33
CA LEU A 122 -0.75 -6.17 -5.07
C LEU A 122 -0.79 -5.18 -6.25
N LYS A 123 -0.73 -5.66 -7.49
CA LYS A 123 -0.88 -4.84 -8.68
C LYS A 123 -2.22 -4.08 -8.67
N THR A 124 -3.32 -4.79 -8.42
CA THR A 124 -4.66 -4.20 -8.29
C THR A 124 -4.74 -3.16 -7.15
N ASN A 125 -4.10 -3.44 -6.01
CA ASN A 125 -4.04 -2.46 -4.92
C ASN A 125 -3.24 -1.21 -5.31
N ILE A 126 -2.13 -1.35 -6.05
CA ILE A 126 -1.35 -0.21 -6.57
C ILE A 126 -2.20 0.64 -7.51
N GLU A 127 -2.91 0.03 -8.46
CA GLU A 127 -3.81 0.72 -9.38
C GLU A 127 -4.88 1.51 -8.62
N ARG A 128 -5.56 0.86 -7.68
CA ARG A 128 -6.60 1.47 -6.86
C ARG A 128 -6.06 2.61 -5.99
N THR A 129 -4.88 2.44 -5.42
CA THR A 129 -4.23 3.48 -4.60
C THR A 129 -3.84 4.69 -5.45
N VAL A 130 -3.30 4.49 -6.65
CA VAL A 130 -2.97 5.57 -7.60
C VAL A 130 -4.24 6.33 -7.99
N GLU A 131 -5.29 5.62 -8.36
CA GLU A 131 -6.56 6.23 -8.75
C GLU A 131 -7.17 7.05 -7.60
N ALA A 132 -7.21 6.47 -6.39
CA ALA A 132 -7.71 7.16 -5.20
C ALA A 132 -6.91 8.41 -4.86
N ARG A 133 -5.57 8.35 -4.94
CA ARG A 133 -4.69 9.49 -4.70
C ARG A 133 -4.89 10.62 -5.71
N LEU A 134 -5.02 10.29 -6.99
CA LEU A 134 -5.27 11.28 -8.03
C LEU A 134 -6.66 11.91 -7.90
N ARG A 135 -7.68 11.13 -7.54
CA ARG A 135 -9.02 11.66 -7.27
C ARG A 135 -9.10 12.54 -6.02
N ALA A 136 -8.24 12.29 -5.04
CA ALA A 136 -8.14 13.11 -3.84
C ALA A 136 -7.50 14.48 -4.09
N LEU A 137 -6.67 14.62 -5.14
CA LEU A 137 -6.04 15.90 -5.49
C LEU A 137 -7.07 16.86 -6.09
N PRO A 138 -7.05 18.14 -5.68
CA PRO A 138 -7.85 19.16 -6.36
C PRO A 138 -7.44 19.30 -7.84
N PRO A 139 -8.38 19.51 -8.78
CA PRO A 139 -8.07 19.62 -10.21
C PRO A 139 -7.03 20.70 -10.53
N HIS A 140 -7.04 21.81 -9.79
CA HIS A 140 -6.09 22.91 -9.98
C HIS A 140 -4.65 22.50 -9.62
N GLU A 141 -4.43 21.71 -8.58
CA GLU A 141 -3.08 21.25 -8.20
C GLU A 141 -2.45 20.39 -9.30
N ILE A 142 -3.22 19.49 -9.89
CA ILE A 142 -2.76 18.69 -11.04
C ILE A 142 -2.40 19.60 -12.20
N THR A 143 -3.26 20.58 -12.49
CA THR A 143 -3.02 21.54 -13.59
C THR A 143 -1.77 22.38 -13.35
N ILE A 144 -1.54 22.87 -12.13
CA ILE A 144 -0.35 23.63 -11.73
C ILE A 144 0.91 22.77 -11.85
N PHE A 145 0.87 21.53 -11.37
CA PHE A 145 2.00 20.62 -11.46
C PHE A 145 2.42 20.35 -12.92
N ILE A 146 1.44 20.10 -13.78
CA ILE A 146 1.69 19.91 -15.22
C ILE A 146 2.29 21.18 -15.84
N LEU A 147 1.78 22.36 -15.45
CA LEU A 147 2.26 23.65 -15.91
C LEU A 147 3.73 23.91 -15.52
N GLN A 148 4.09 23.59 -14.28
CA GLN A 148 5.44 23.76 -13.78
C GLN A 148 6.44 22.84 -14.49
N ARG A 149 6.05 21.59 -14.71
CA ARG A 149 6.91 20.59 -15.33
C ARG A 149 7.08 20.76 -16.83
N SER A 150 6.07 21.28 -17.53
CA SER A 150 6.16 21.56 -18.96
C SER A 150 7.18 22.65 -19.30
N ASN A 151 7.54 23.50 -18.35
CA ASN A 151 8.59 24.51 -18.50
C ASN A 151 10.02 23.92 -18.43
N THR A 152 10.18 22.74 -17.84
CA THR A 152 11.50 22.11 -17.66
C THR A 152 11.85 21.10 -18.77
N THR A 153 10.87 20.66 -19.55
CA THR A 153 11.06 19.72 -20.65
C THR A 153 10.88 20.42 -22.01
N GLN A 154 11.93 20.48 -22.80
CA GLN A 154 11.95 21.06 -24.16
C GLN A 154 11.10 20.28 -25.21
N SER A 155 10.40 19.23 -24.81
CA SER A 155 9.54 18.46 -25.71
C SER A 155 8.20 19.14 -25.93
N GLY A 156 7.78 19.26 -27.18
CA GLY A 156 6.58 19.85 -27.81
C GLY A 156 5.38 20.36 -27.02
N SER A 157 5.13 19.86 -25.82
CA SER A 157 4.07 20.34 -24.91
C SER A 157 4.45 21.64 -24.17
N GLY A 158 5.74 21.89 -23.92
CA GLY A 158 6.24 23.11 -23.25
C GLY A 158 5.88 24.40 -24.03
N SER A 159 5.88 24.33 -25.36
CA SER A 159 5.51 25.47 -26.21
C SER A 159 4.03 25.91 -26.10
N ARG A 160 3.15 25.04 -25.60
CA ARG A 160 1.73 25.31 -25.47
C ARG A 160 1.42 26.11 -24.19
N TRP A 161 2.02 25.69 -23.08
CA TRP A 161 1.86 26.37 -21.81
C TRP A 161 2.60 27.70 -21.72
N SER A 162 3.77 27.83 -22.32
CA SER A 162 4.47 29.12 -22.39
C SER A 162 3.64 30.19 -23.09
N ARG A 163 2.80 29.79 -24.07
CA ARG A 163 1.86 30.71 -24.76
C ARG A 163 0.68 31.10 -23.85
N LEU A 164 0.16 30.21 -23.02
CA LEU A 164 -0.88 30.51 -22.03
C LEU A 164 -0.34 31.40 -20.92
N GLN A 165 0.88 31.13 -20.43
CA GLN A 165 1.60 31.99 -19.51
C GLN A 165 1.87 33.38 -20.14
N GLY A 166 2.29 33.41 -21.41
CA GLY A 166 2.38 34.65 -22.18
C GLY A 166 1.05 35.39 -22.31
N ALA A 167 -0.08 34.69 -22.20
CA ALA A 167 -1.41 35.31 -22.13
C ALA A 167 -1.79 35.74 -20.69
N GLY A 168 -1.00 35.42 -19.67
CA GLY A 168 -1.24 35.81 -18.29
C GLY A 168 -1.90 34.72 -17.42
N ILE A 169 -2.02 33.48 -17.94
CA ILE A 169 -2.49 32.34 -17.16
C ILE A 169 -1.31 31.75 -16.41
N ASN A 170 -1.26 31.95 -15.11
CA ASN A 170 -0.20 31.45 -14.21
C ASN A 170 -0.76 30.52 -13.12
N ALA A 171 0.13 29.92 -12.35
CA ALA A 171 -0.23 28.99 -11.27
C ALA A 171 -1.15 29.63 -10.22
N THR A 172 -0.88 30.88 -9.82
CA THR A 172 -1.70 31.61 -8.84
C THR A 172 -3.13 31.81 -9.33
N LEU A 173 -3.29 32.16 -10.60
CA LEU A 173 -4.60 32.36 -11.19
C LEU A 173 -5.38 31.04 -11.30
N ILE A 174 -4.70 29.94 -11.59
CA ILE A 174 -5.31 28.61 -11.65
C ILE A 174 -5.73 28.13 -10.24
N ALA A 175 -4.91 28.36 -9.21
CA ALA A 175 -5.26 28.04 -7.84
C ALA A 175 -6.55 28.76 -7.40
N GLN A 176 -6.63 30.04 -7.68
CA GLN A 176 -7.79 30.88 -7.33
C GLN A 176 -9.10 30.46 -8.01
N LEU A 177 -9.05 29.73 -9.14
CA LEU A 177 -10.27 29.23 -9.80
C LEU A 177 -11.08 28.27 -8.93
N ASP A 178 -10.43 27.55 -8.02
CA ASP A 178 -11.07 26.51 -7.18
C ASP A 178 -11.43 27.01 -5.76
N GLU A 179 -10.97 28.21 -5.37
CA GLU A 179 -11.21 28.77 -4.03
C GLU A 179 -12.70 29.12 -3.78
N GLY A 180 -13.54 29.13 -4.82
CA GLY A 180 -14.98 29.35 -4.67
C GLY A 180 -15.60 30.28 -5.74
N PRO A 181 -16.93 30.48 -5.72
CA PRO A 181 -17.62 31.25 -6.75
C PRO A 181 -17.19 32.71 -6.84
N ALA A 182 -16.82 33.33 -5.71
CA ALA A 182 -16.35 34.70 -5.66
C ALA A 182 -14.96 34.85 -6.27
N ALA A 183 -14.01 34.00 -5.85
CA ALA A 183 -12.66 33.96 -6.40
C ALA A 183 -12.67 33.65 -7.90
N TYR A 184 -13.49 32.68 -8.32
CA TYR A 184 -13.69 32.34 -9.73
C TYR A 184 -14.09 33.53 -10.58
N ARG A 185 -15.08 34.34 -10.11
CA ARG A 185 -15.51 35.58 -10.81
C ARG A 185 -14.40 36.64 -10.84
N THR A 186 -13.69 36.79 -9.73
CA THR A 186 -12.56 37.74 -9.62
C THR A 186 -11.46 37.36 -10.61
N VAL A 187 -11.09 36.09 -10.72
CA VAL A 187 -10.11 35.60 -11.69
C VAL A 187 -10.48 35.93 -13.11
N LYS A 188 -11.72 35.68 -13.52
CA LYS A 188 -12.23 36.02 -14.86
C LYS A 188 -12.11 37.51 -15.15
N THR A 189 -12.55 38.37 -14.20
CA THR A 189 -12.50 39.80 -14.33
C THR A 189 -11.05 40.28 -14.41
N ARG A 190 -10.17 39.87 -13.53
CA ARG A 190 -8.74 40.21 -13.55
C ARG A 190 -8.06 39.79 -14.85
N PHE A 191 -8.36 38.60 -15.36
CA PHE A 191 -7.80 38.14 -16.63
C PHE A 191 -8.25 39.00 -17.82
N ARG A 192 -9.56 39.29 -17.92
CA ARG A 192 -10.10 40.20 -18.96
C ARG A 192 -9.48 41.59 -18.85
N GLN A 193 -9.29 42.09 -17.62
CA GLN A 193 -8.68 43.39 -17.38
C GLN A 193 -7.20 43.41 -17.77
N ALA A 194 -6.44 42.36 -17.45
CA ALA A 194 -5.05 42.22 -17.85
C ALA A 194 -4.87 42.16 -19.37
N LEU A 195 -5.75 41.45 -20.08
CA LEU A 195 -5.79 41.45 -21.55
C LEU A 195 -6.09 42.84 -22.11
N ARG A 196 -7.10 43.51 -21.55
CA ARG A 196 -7.48 44.89 -21.94
C ARG A 196 -6.29 45.83 -21.76
N ASN A 197 -5.64 45.83 -20.60
CA ASN A 197 -4.49 46.71 -20.34
C ASN A 197 -3.32 46.40 -21.30
N ARG A 198 -3.07 45.14 -21.61
CA ARG A 198 -2.04 44.76 -22.59
C ARG A 198 -2.34 45.27 -24.00
N ILE A 199 -3.61 45.23 -24.42
CA ILE A 199 -4.04 45.78 -25.73
C ILE A 199 -3.88 47.30 -25.73
N ILE A 200 -4.27 47.99 -24.65
CA ILE A 200 -4.13 49.44 -24.49
C ILE A 200 -2.64 49.81 -24.53
N ASN A 201 -1.78 49.14 -23.73
CA ASN A 201 -0.34 49.44 -23.69
C ASN A 201 0.32 49.29 -25.08
N ARG A 202 -0.07 48.23 -25.83
CA ARG A 202 0.41 48.04 -27.20
C ARG A 202 -0.08 49.16 -28.14
N ALA A 203 -1.33 49.60 -27.97
CA ALA A 203 -1.86 50.69 -28.76
C ALA A 203 -1.20 52.02 -28.41
N VAL A 204 -0.94 52.28 -27.12
CA VAL A 204 -0.20 53.47 -26.65
C VAL A 204 1.22 53.45 -27.23
N ASN A 205 1.97 52.32 -27.10
CA ASN A 205 3.33 52.23 -27.65
C ASN A 205 3.34 52.45 -29.18
N ARG A 206 2.38 51.86 -29.87
CA ARG A 206 2.28 52.06 -31.33
C ARG A 206 1.97 53.50 -31.68
N SER A 207 0.96 54.12 -31.04
CA SER A 207 0.60 55.50 -31.25
C SER A 207 1.74 56.45 -30.90
N PHE A 208 2.45 56.23 -29.77
CA PHE A 208 3.61 57.00 -29.37
C PHE A 208 4.73 56.95 -30.42
N ASN A 209 5.10 55.74 -30.89
CA ASN A 209 6.17 55.55 -31.87
C ASN A 209 5.84 55.97 -33.31
N GLN A 210 4.55 56.08 -33.64
CA GLN A 210 4.09 56.45 -35.00
C GLN A 210 3.60 57.89 -35.13
N SER A 211 3.43 58.61 -34.00
CA SER A 211 2.99 60.01 -34.05
C SER A 211 4.18 60.95 -34.13
N SER A 212 3.98 62.08 -34.85
CA SER A 212 4.98 63.14 -34.88
C SER A 212 5.13 63.83 -33.49
N PRO A 213 6.30 64.41 -33.19
CA PRO A 213 6.50 65.16 -31.95
C PRO A 213 5.43 66.23 -31.72
N ASP A 214 5.02 66.94 -32.74
CA ASP A 214 3.96 67.96 -32.69
C ASP A 214 2.62 67.38 -32.21
N THR A 215 2.23 66.24 -32.77
CA THR A 215 1.01 65.55 -32.37
C THR A 215 1.04 65.07 -30.94
N LEU A 216 2.21 64.62 -30.43
CA LEU A 216 2.41 64.16 -29.07
C LEU A 216 2.38 65.33 -28.08
N LEU A 217 3.04 66.43 -28.39
CA LEU A 217 3.08 67.63 -27.55
C LEU A 217 1.72 68.32 -27.46
N ALA A 218 0.97 68.37 -28.55
CA ALA A 218 -0.39 68.91 -28.57
C ALA A 218 -1.38 68.19 -27.66
N LEU A 219 -1.07 66.95 -27.21
CA LEU A 219 -1.89 66.19 -26.26
C LEU A 219 -1.72 66.68 -24.81
N VAL A 220 -0.58 67.31 -24.47
CA VAL A 220 -0.21 67.58 -23.07
C VAL A 220 0.12 69.07 -22.85
N ILE A 221 0.37 69.82 -23.91
CA ILE A 221 0.60 71.26 -23.83
C ILE A 221 -0.66 71.96 -24.33
N LYS A 222 -1.26 72.72 -23.43
CA LYS A 222 -2.41 73.56 -23.80
C LYS A 222 -1.94 74.69 -24.75
N ASP A 223 -2.71 74.93 -25.83
CA ASP A 223 -2.39 75.96 -26.83
C ASP A 223 -1.00 75.79 -27.46
N TYR A 224 -0.58 74.51 -27.76
CA TYR A 224 0.70 74.17 -28.38
C TYR A 224 0.88 74.83 -29.73
N ASP A 225 1.93 75.65 -29.87
CA ASP A 225 2.32 76.24 -31.17
C ASP A 225 3.53 75.42 -31.75
N PRO A 226 3.31 74.70 -32.87
CA PRO A 226 4.37 73.91 -33.51
C PRO A 226 5.50 74.78 -34.04
N THR A 227 5.30 76.09 -34.28
CA THR A 227 6.33 76.94 -34.85
C THR A 227 7.27 77.52 -33.79
N ALA A 228 6.90 77.47 -32.53
CA ALA A 228 7.66 78.03 -31.41
C ALA A 228 8.90 77.18 -31.00
N TYR A 229 9.07 75.96 -31.51
CA TYR A 229 10.11 75.05 -31.11
C TYR A 229 10.88 74.49 -32.30
N SER A 230 12.18 74.32 -32.22
CA SER A 230 13.01 73.62 -33.18
C SER A 230 12.76 72.08 -33.12
N SER A 231 13.18 71.35 -34.14
CA SER A 231 13.05 69.90 -34.17
C SER A 231 13.70 69.21 -32.99
N ASP A 232 14.86 69.65 -32.56
CA ASP A 232 15.64 69.07 -31.45
C ASP A 232 14.96 69.35 -30.10
N GLU A 233 14.48 70.60 -29.89
CA GLU A 233 13.73 70.99 -28.69
C GLU A 233 12.42 70.16 -28.58
N LYS A 234 11.72 69.94 -29.71
CA LYS A 234 10.52 69.08 -29.70
C LYS A 234 10.84 67.67 -29.25
N GLN A 235 11.93 67.06 -29.73
CA GLN A 235 12.33 65.72 -29.33
C GLN A 235 12.71 65.68 -27.87
N GLN A 236 13.43 66.71 -27.37
CA GLN A 236 13.81 66.82 -25.96
C GLN A 236 12.55 66.96 -25.08
N LEU A 237 11.61 67.81 -25.45
CA LEU A 237 10.31 67.98 -24.75
C LEU A 237 9.47 66.71 -24.73
N VAL A 238 9.45 65.95 -25.84
CA VAL A 238 8.76 64.65 -25.89
C VAL A 238 9.42 63.63 -24.93
N ALA A 239 10.76 63.61 -24.88
CA ALA A 239 11.48 62.69 -23.97
C ALA A 239 11.26 63.09 -22.47
N GLU A 240 11.30 64.39 -22.17
CA GLU A 240 11.06 64.91 -20.81
C GLU A 240 9.61 64.65 -20.36
N ARG A 241 8.63 64.78 -21.23
CA ARG A 241 7.19 64.63 -20.94
C ARG A 241 6.64 63.27 -21.32
N GLU A 242 7.47 62.29 -21.67
CA GLU A 242 7.03 60.94 -22.09
C GLU A 242 5.99 60.30 -21.16
N PRO A 243 6.16 60.29 -19.82
CA PRO A 243 5.19 59.68 -18.91
C PRO A 243 3.80 60.37 -19.00
N THR A 244 3.80 61.68 -19.17
CA THR A 244 2.55 62.45 -19.26
C THR A 244 1.85 62.26 -20.60
N ILE A 245 2.60 62.26 -21.70
CA ILE A 245 2.11 61.94 -23.04
C ILE A 245 1.53 60.53 -23.09
N ARG A 246 2.21 59.56 -22.53
CA ARG A 246 1.71 58.17 -22.44
C ARG A 246 0.40 58.07 -21.67
N ARG A 247 0.24 58.79 -20.54
CA ARG A 247 -1.04 58.85 -19.82
C ARG A 247 -2.15 59.53 -20.61
N ALA A 248 -1.88 60.60 -21.31
CA ALA A 248 -2.82 61.27 -22.16
C ALA A 248 -3.28 60.39 -23.32
N LEU A 249 -2.34 59.70 -24.00
CA LEU A 249 -2.61 58.71 -25.01
C LEU A 249 -3.47 57.55 -24.47
N GLU A 250 -3.12 57.05 -23.29
CA GLU A 250 -3.86 55.97 -22.63
C GLU A 250 -5.30 56.38 -22.38
N THR A 251 -5.53 57.56 -21.82
CA THR A 251 -6.88 58.10 -21.55
C THR A 251 -7.67 58.26 -22.87
N LYS A 252 -7.07 58.84 -23.88
CA LYS A 252 -7.68 59.03 -25.22
C LYS A 252 -8.06 57.70 -25.84
N ILE A 253 -7.14 56.71 -25.83
CA ILE A 253 -7.38 55.37 -26.38
C ILE A 253 -8.46 54.63 -25.58
N ARG A 254 -8.50 54.77 -24.27
CA ARG A 254 -9.53 54.16 -23.41
C ARG A 254 -10.93 54.71 -23.72
N THR A 255 -11.02 56.00 -23.97
CA THR A 255 -12.31 56.69 -24.21
C THR A 255 -12.78 56.49 -25.65
N GLU A 256 -11.97 56.84 -26.63
CA GLU A 256 -12.35 56.87 -28.04
C GLU A 256 -12.44 55.44 -28.67
N ARG A 257 -11.62 54.50 -28.18
CA ARG A 257 -11.51 53.16 -28.77
C ARG A 257 -12.09 52.04 -27.89
N LYS A 258 -12.91 52.36 -26.89
CA LYS A 258 -13.50 51.43 -25.94
C LYS A 258 -14.15 50.18 -26.60
N ALA A 259 -15.03 50.44 -27.60
CA ALA A 259 -15.71 49.35 -28.33
C ALA A 259 -14.71 48.46 -29.10
N ARG A 260 -13.72 49.09 -29.77
CA ARG A 260 -12.69 48.36 -30.54
C ARG A 260 -11.74 47.54 -29.65
N ILE A 261 -11.41 48.04 -28.47
CA ILE A 261 -10.64 47.32 -27.46
C ILE A 261 -11.42 46.11 -26.99
N ASN A 262 -12.68 46.25 -26.60
CA ASN A 262 -13.53 45.15 -26.16
C ASN A 262 -13.65 44.08 -27.24
N ALA A 263 -13.97 44.45 -28.49
CA ALA A 263 -14.02 43.49 -29.62
C ALA A 263 -12.66 42.79 -29.86
N THR A 264 -11.52 43.44 -29.56
CA THR A 264 -10.20 42.83 -29.68
C THR A 264 -9.92 41.87 -28.53
N VAL A 265 -10.37 42.21 -27.31
CA VAL A 265 -10.32 41.28 -26.14
C VAL A 265 -11.14 40.03 -26.48
N ASP A 266 -12.35 40.15 -26.92
CA ASP A 266 -13.23 39.03 -27.23
C ASP A 266 -12.63 38.14 -28.33
N ARG A 267 -12.11 38.75 -29.41
CA ARG A 267 -11.36 38.00 -30.44
C ARG A 267 -10.14 37.25 -29.90
N GLN A 268 -9.42 37.82 -28.93
CA GLN A 268 -8.29 37.13 -28.29
C GLN A 268 -8.76 35.97 -27.41
N LEU A 269 -9.84 36.14 -26.66
CA LEU A 269 -10.45 35.07 -25.86
C LEU A 269 -10.92 33.92 -26.77
N ASP A 270 -11.59 34.23 -27.88
CA ASP A 270 -12.01 33.25 -28.87
C ASP A 270 -10.82 32.50 -29.51
N ARG A 271 -9.74 33.19 -29.81
CA ARG A 271 -8.52 32.57 -30.32
C ARG A 271 -7.91 31.60 -29.31
N LEU A 272 -7.87 31.95 -28.03
CA LEU A 272 -7.40 31.07 -26.95
C LEU A 272 -8.30 29.82 -26.85
N ARG A 273 -9.61 30.01 -26.89
CA ARG A 273 -10.60 28.92 -26.84
C ARG A 273 -10.47 27.98 -28.04
N ASN A 274 -10.40 28.52 -29.25
CA ASN A 274 -10.30 27.72 -30.49
C ASN A 274 -8.97 26.99 -30.60
N ARG A 275 -7.89 27.56 -30.09
CA ARG A 275 -6.60 26.85 -29.99
C ARG A 275 -6.66 25.68 -29.03
N SER A 276 -7.29 25.83 -27.85
CA SER A 276 -7.46 24.74 -26.90
C SER A 276 -8.36 23.62 -27.43
N ARG A 277 -9.37 23.93 -28.26
CA ARG A 277 -10.21 22.94 -28.96
C ARG A 277 -9.44 22.13 -30.00
N ARG A 278 -8.60 22.76 -30.82
CA ARG A 278 -7.79 22.04 -31.84
C ARG A 278 -6.83 21.05 -31.21
N VAL A 279 -6.29 21.37 -30.06
CA VAL A 279 -5.42 20.48 -29.29
C VAL A 279 -6.19 19.25 -28.84
N ASN A 280 -7.42 19.41 -28.32
CA ASN A 280 -8.28 18.29 -27.94
C ASN A 280 -8.61 17.35 -29.11
N ALA A 281 -8.87 17.90 -30.30
CA ALA A 281 -9.17 17.10 -31.48
C ALA A 281 -7.95 16.27 -31.93
N THR A 282 -6.75 16.84 -31.86
CA THR A 282 -5.52 16.12 -32.24
C THR A 282 -5.12 15.06 -31.20
N ALA A 283 -5.34 15.34 -29.91
CA ALA A 283 -5.09 14.39 -28.83
C ALA A 283 -6.09 13.21 -28.84
N ALA A 284 -7.31 13.43 -29.32
CA ALA A 284 -8.31 12.35 -29.45
C ALA A 284 -7.95 11.31 -30.54
N ILE A 285 -7.05 11.64 -31.45
CA ILE A 285 -6.60 10.76 -32.54
C ILE A 285 -5.36 9.94 -32.12
N GLY A 286 -4.66 10.36 -31.06
CA GLY A 286 -3.48 9.66 -30.54
C GLY A 286 -3.81 8.60 -29.50
N ASN A 287 -3.08 7.49 -29.53
CA ASN A 287 -3.20 6.35 -28.58
C ASN A 287 -2.75 6.66 -27.15
N ASP A 288 -2.37 7.90 -26.83
CA ASP A 288 -1.91 8.30 -25.50
C ASP A 288 -3.07 8.82 -24.64
N SER A 289 -3.71 7.91 -23.94
CA SER A 289 -4.86 8.18 -23.07
C SER A 289 -4.59 9.20 -21.95
N ILE A 290 -3.33 9.24 -21.45
CA ILE A 290 -2.92 10.18 -20.40
C ILE A 290 -2.80 11.59 -20.99
N ALA A 291 -2.13 11.75 -22.16
CA ALA A 291 -1.99 13.06 -22.81
C ALA A 291 -3.35 13.65 -23.14
N THR A 292 -4.28 12.83 -23.64
CA THR A 292 -5.67 13.23 -23.92
C THR A 292 -6.39 13.73 -22.67
N ALA A 293 -6.24 13.04 -21.54
CA ALA A 293 -6.88 13.44 -20.28
C ALA A 293 -6.26 14.72 -19.71
N VAL A 294 -4.94 14.88 -19.81
CA VAL A 294 -4.23 16.13 -19.46
C VAL A 294 -4.72 17.28 -20.32
N ASP A 295 -4.82 17.09 -21.63
CA ASP A 295 -5.31 18.12 -22.55
C ASP A 295 -6.77 18.53 -22.26
N ARG A 296 -7.61 17.59 -21.84
CA ARG A 296 -8.99 17.89 -21.38
C ARG A 296 -9.02 18.76 -20.14
N LEU A 297 -8.17 18.47 -19.15
CA LEU A 297 -8.07 19.26 -17.92
C LEU A 297 -7.59 20.69 -18.24
N GLN A 298 -6.60 20.83 -19.11
CA GLN A 298 -6.10 22.11 -19.61
C GLN A 298 -7.18 22.89 -20.35
N HIS A 299 -7.87 22.23 -21.29
CA HIS A 299 -8.97 22.83 -22.04
C HIS A 299 -10.07 23.34 -21.10
N THR A 300 -10.45 22.55 -20.11
CA THR A 300 -11.45 22.94 -19.10
C THR A 300 -11.04 24.22 -18.37
N THR A 301 -9.77 24.33 -17.97
CA THR A 301 -9.21 25.53 -17.32
C THR A 301 -9.25 26.76 -18.25
N VAL A 302 -8.86 26.61 -19.53
CA VAL A 302 -8.92 27.70 -20.51
C VAL A 302 -10.35 28.13 -20.74
N VAL A 303 -11.27 27.19 -20.94
CA VAL A 303 -12.70 27.49 -21.13
C VAL A 303 -13.28 28.21 -19.91
N ALA A 304 -12.91 27.79 -18.70
CA ALA A 304 -13.35 28.44 -17.47
C ALA A 304 -13.00 29.94 -17.43
N ILE A 305 -11.80 30.29 -17.88
CA ILE A 305 -11.30 31.68 -17.84
C ILE A 305 -11.87 32.51 -19.03
N THR A 306 -12.06 31.87 -20.19
CA THR A 306 -12.37 32.59 -21.46
C THR A 306 -13.84 32.65 -21.81
N THR A 307 -14.71 31.87 -21.16
CA THR A 307 -16.16 31.84 -21.44
C THR A 307 -16.98 32.23 -20.22
N ASP A 308 -18.29 32.36 -20.40
CA ASP A 308 -19.23 32.68 -19.32
C ASP A 308 -19.70 31.42 -18.54
N LEU A 309 -18.83 30.38 -18.49
CA LEU A 309 -19.08 29.20 -17.71
C LEU A 309 -19.31 29.54 -16.24
N SER A 310 -20.32 28.96 -15.61
CA SER A 310 -20.55 29.10 -14.16
C SER A 310 -19.52 28.32 -13.37
N TYR A 311 -19.28 28.72 -12.10
CA TYR A 311 -18.38 27.98 -11.18
C TYR A 311 -18.79 26.52 -11.02
N LYS A 312 -20.09 26.24 -10.88
CA LYS A 312 -20.61 24.87 -10.76
C LYS A 312 -20.29 24.03 -11.99
N GLN A 313 -20.52 24.60 -13.19
CA GLN A 313 -20.19 23.91 -14.45
C GLN A 313 -18.67 23.68 -14.62
N TYR A 314 -17.86 24.67 -14.23
CA TYR A 314 -16.41 24.51 -14.21
C TYR A 314 -15.99 23.36 -13.29
N ARG A 315 -16.43 23.36 -12.02
CA ARG A 315 -16.10 22.31 -11.06
C ARG A 315 -16.50 20.93 -11.55
N THR A 316 -17.69 20.77 -12.06
CA THR A 316 -18.15 19.49 -12.62
C THR A 316 -17.22 19.01 -13.75
N ARG A 317 -16.92 19.87 -14.72
CA ARG A 317 -16.03 19.52 -15.84
C ARG A 317 -14.61 19.23 -15.39
N ALA A 318 -14.05 20.01 -14.48
CA ALA A 318 -12.71 19.83 -13.96
C ALA A 318 -12.60 18.52 -13.16
N THR A 319 -13.60 18.21 -12.33
CA THR A 319 -13.68 16.94 -11.59
C THR A 319 -13.79 15.75 -12.54
N THR A 320 -14.67 15.81 -13.54
CA THR A 320 -14.78 14.74 -14.55
C THR A 320 -13.46 14.53 -15.31
N ALA A 321 -12.78 15.60 -15.70
CA ALA A 321 -11.50 15.52 -16.41
C ALA A 321 -10.40 14.92 -15.50
N ARG A 322 -10.37 15.27 -14.20
CA ARG A 322 -9.50 14.68 -13.20
C ARG A 322 -9.77 13.18 -13.03
N ASP A 323 -11.04 12.79 -12.90
CA ASP A 323 -11.43 11.40 -12.69
C ASP A 323 -11.07 10.51 -13.89
N GLN A 324 -11.24 11.04 -15.11
CA GLN A 324 -10.76 10.39 -16.34
C GLN A 324 -9.23 10.27 -16.37
N LEU A 325 -8.52 11.31 -15.94
CA LEU A 325 -7.06 11.26 -15.83
C LEU A 325 -6.62 10.19 -14.83
N ALA A 326 -7.27 10.13 -13.66
CA ALA A 326 -6.98 9.15 -12.63
C ALA A 326 -7.17 7.72 -13.14
N SER A 327 -8.28 7.44 -13.80
CA SER A 327 -8.59 6.14 -14.39
C SER A 327 -7.60 5.76 -15.52
N ASN A 328 -7.29 6.69 -16.43
CA ASN A 328 -6.33 6.43 -17.52
C ASN A 328 -4.91 6.17 -16.99
N VAL A 329 -4.48 6.92 -15.97
CA VAL A 329 -3.17 6.72 -15.33
C VAL A 329 -3.11 5.37 -14.63
N SER A 330 -4.16 5.01 -13.88
CA SER A 330 -4.28 3.72 -13.22
C SER A 330 -4.17 2.58 -14.22
N ALA A 331 -4.93 2.61 -15.32
CA ALA A 331 -4.89 1.61 -16.37
C ALA A 331 -3.51 1.48 -17.04
N VAL A 332 -2.82 2.60 -17.32
CA VAL A 332 -1.47 2.57 -17.89
C VAL A 332 -0.45 2.01 -16.90
N ILE A 333 -0.61 2.31 -15.61
CA ILE A 333 0.26 1.74 -14.56
C ILE A 333 0.01 0.24 -14.45
N GLY A 334 -1.24 -0.21 -14.45
CA GLY A 334 -1.61 -1.63 -14.44
C GLY A 334 -0.99 -2.39 -15.60
N ALA A 335 -1.20 -1.92 -16.82
CA ALA A 335 -0.60 -2.53 -18.01
C ALA A 335 0.95 -2.59 -17.96
N ARG A 336 1.59 -1.57 -17.38
CA ARG A 336 3.06 -1.58 -17.18
C ARG A 336 3.51 -2.54 -16.09
N LEU A 337 2.73 -2.69 -15.04
CA LEU A 337 3.00 -3.67 -13.98
C LEU A 337 2.87 -5.08 -14.53
N ASP A 338 1.82 -5.36 -15.30
CA ASP A 338 1.62 -6.67 -15.94
C ASP A 338 2.72 -7.02 -16.93
N ALA A 339 3.18 -6.05 -17.72
CA ALA A 339 4.27 -6.25 -18.66
C ALA A 339 5.65 -6.46 -18.01
N ARG A 340 5.85 -5.98 -16.76
CA ARG A 340 7.17 -6.01 -16.10
C ARG A 340 7.30 -7.00 -14.97
N PHE A 341 6.20 -7.32 -14.31
CA PHE A 341 6.20 -8.18 -13.15
C PHE A 341 5.35 -9.42 -13.43
N PRO A 342 5.87 -10.61 -13.19
CA PRO A 342 5.09 -11.84 -13.29
C PRO A 342 3.91 -11.80 -12.30
N ASP A 343 2.91 -12.64 -12.53
CA ASP A 343 1.78 -12.75 -11.59
C ASP A 343 2.15 -13.44 -10.28
N ARG A 344 3.28 -14.14 -10.28
CA ARG A 344 3.80 -14.89 -9.13
C ARG A 344 5.31 -14.74 -9.03
N ILE A 345 5.81 -14.65 -7.82
CA ILE A 345 7.24 -14.72 -7.51
C ILE A 345 7.47 -15.99 -6.71
N GLU A 346 8.26 -16.91 -7.22
CA GLU A 346 8.73 -18.07 -6.49
C GLU A 346 9.82 -17.65 -5.50
N LEU A 347 9.55 -17.95 -4.22
CA LEU A 347 10.44 -17.55 -3.13
C LEU A 347 11.62 -18.50 -2.99
N MET A 348 11.45 -19.75 -3.44
CA MET A 348 12.44 -20.82 -3.29
C MET A 348 13.42 -20.97 -4.46
N ASP A 349 13.11 -20.46 -5.65
CA ASP A 349 14.02 -20.53 -6.81
C ASP A 349 15.38 -19.83 -6.57
N ARG A 350 15.42 -18.95 -5.57
CA ARG A 350 16.62 -18.19 -5.18
C ARG A 350 17.30 -18.71 -3.92
N ALA A 351 16.73 -19.71 -3.26
CA ALA A 351 17.37 -20.31 -2.09
C ALA A 351 18.46 -21.26 -2.58
N ASP A 352 19.68 -21.06 -2.09
CA ASP A 352 20.82 -21.95 -2.35
C ASP A 352 20.42 -23.41 -2.14
N GLY A 353 20.91 -24.33 -2.99
CA GLY A 353 20.52 -25.74 -2.97
C GLY A 353 20.61 -26.45 -1.62
N ASN A 354 21.37 -25.90 -0.66
CA ASN A 354 21.45 -26.35 0.72
C ASN A 354 20.14 -26.14 1.53
N ALA A 355 19.39 -25.08 1.26
CA ALA A 355 18.13 -24.81 1.98
C ALA A 355 17.04 -25.82 1.60
N ASN A 356 17.01 -26.25 0.34
CA ASN A 356 16.07 -27.26 -0.14
C ASN A 356 16.34 -28.64 0.52
N GLY A 357 17.62 -29.03 0.65
CA GLY A 357 17.99 -30.27 1.30
C GLY A 357 17.63 -30.33 2.79
N GLN A 358 17.75 -29.21 3.50
CA GLN A 358 17.33 -29.11 4.90
C GLN A 358 15.82 -29.22 5.08
N LEU A 359 15.04 -28.54 4.20
CA LEU A 359 13.58 -28.62 4.22
C LEU A 359 13.06 -30.01 3.89
N ASP A 360 13.68 -30.71 2.92
CA ASP A 360 13.37 -32.11 2.63
C ASP A 360 13.66 -33.05 3.80
N ALA A 361 14.71 -32.79 4.57
CA ALA A 361 14.98 -33.54 5.77
C ALA A 361 13.93 -33.32 6.86
N VAL A 362 13.53 -32.06 7.07
CA VAL A 362 12.47 -31.71 8.03
C VAL A 362 11.14 -32.33 7.59
N ALA A 363 10.76 -32.20 6.31
CA ALA A 363 9.53 -32.80 5.78
C ALA A 363 9.49 -34.32 5.97
N ARG A 364 10.59 -35.01 5.67
CA ARG A 364 10.69 -36.46 5.92
C ARG A 364 10.56 -36.80 7.41
N GLY A 365 11.14 -35.96 8.27
CA GLY A 365 10.99 -36.12 9.73
C GLY A 365 9.54 -36.01 10.19
N ILE A 366 8.80 -34.98 9.70
CA ILE A 366 7.38 -34.77 10.03
C ILE A 366 6.53 -35.90 9.48
N GLN A 367 6.71 -36.32 8.22
CA GLN A 367 5.99 -37.46 7.65
C GLN A 367 6.24 -38.76 8.39
N TRP A 368 7.45 -38.98 8.91
CA TRP A 368 7.75 -40.10 9.78
C TRP A 368 7.01 -40.00 11.12
N LEU A 369 6.98 -38.79 11.74
CA LEU A 369 6.21 -38.52 12.96
C LEU A 369 4.71 -38.78 12.77
N ASP A 370 4.14 -38.36 11.65
CA ASP A 370 2.73 -38.60 11.29
C ASP A 370 2.41 -40.11 11.27
N ARG A 371 3.30 -40.92 10.65
CA ARG A 371 3.14 -42.37 10.62
C ARG A 371 3.28 -43.00 12.00
N VAL A 372 4.26 -42.51 12.79
CA VAL A 372 4.47 -42.99 14.18
C VAL A 372 3.24 -42.66 15.03
N THR A 373 2.65 -41.50 14.87
CA THR A 373 1.45 -41.09 15.61
C THR A 373 0.28 -42.05 15.35
N ILE A 374 0.06 -42.45 14.11
CA ILE A 374 -0.99 -43.41 13.74
C ILE A 374 -0.73 -44.79 14.36
N LEU A 375 0.53 -45.21 14.44
CA LEU A 375 0.91 -46.53 15.01
C LEU A 375 0.93 -46.55 16.54
N LEU A 376 1.11 -45.40 17.19
CA LEU A 376 1.17 -45.33 18.67
C LEU A 376 -0.14 -45.75 19.34
N GLY A 377 -1.29 -45.39 18.80
CA GLY A 377 -2.58 -45.79 19.35
C GLY A 377 -2.74 -47.32 19.46
N PRO A 378 -2.64 -48.06 18.35
CA PRO A 378 -2.65 -49.53 18.39
C PRO A 378 -1.55 -50.15 19.28
N LEU A 379 -0.33 -49.56 19.24
CA LEU A 379 0.77 -50.04 20.07
C LEU A 379 0.43 -49.93 21.58
N ILE A 380 -0.11 -48.80 22.04
CA ILE A 380 -0.53 -48.61 23.43
C ILE A 380 -1.58 -49.63 23.82
N VAL A 381 -2.57 -49.91 22.96
CA VAL A 381 -3.61 -50.92 23.21
C VAL A 381 -3.00 -52.30 23.35
N VAL A 382 -2.07 -52.67 22.47
CA VAL A 382 -1.35 -53.97 22.54
C VAL A 382 -0.53 -54.05 23.82
N LEU A 383 0.19 -53.00 24.22
CA LEU A 383 0.99 -53.00 25.45
C LEU A 383 0.10 -53.13 26.69
N ILE A 384 -1.08 -52.47 26.72
CA ILE A 384 -2.04 -52.62 27.81
C ILE A 384 -2.57 -54.07 27.85
N GLY A 385 -2.86 -54.69 26.68
CA GLY A 385 -3.25 -56.08 26.59
C GLY A 385 -2.18 -57.06 27.08
N LEU A 386 -0.91 -56.85 26.73
CA LEU A 386 0.23 -57.63 27.24
C LEU A 386 0.43 -57.44 28.75
N LEU A 387 0.22 -56.23 29.24
CA LEU A 387 0.27 -55.94 30.67
C LEU A 387 -0.83 -56.69 31.41
N TRP A 388 -2.05 -56.70 30.88
CA TRP A 388 -3.17 -57.46 31.44
C TRP A 388 -2.89 -58.97 31.45
N TYR A 389 -2.38 -59.51 30.34
CA TYR A 389 -1.98 -60.91 30.25
C TYR A 389 -0.90 -61.27 31.26
N GLY A 390 0.08 -60.40 31.47
CA GLY A 390 1.17 -60.61 32.43
C GLY A 390 0.74 -60.49 33.90
N THR A 391 -0.17 -59.57 34.22
CA THR A 391 -0.66 -59.35 35.59
C THR A 391 -1.81 -60.26 35.98
N GLN A 392 -2.53 -60.84 35.00
CA GLN A 392 -3.76 -61.63 35.18
C GLN A 392 -4.84 -60.92 36.04
N SER A 393 -4.76 -59.61 36.17
CA SER A 393 -5.65 -58.81 37.01
C SER A 393 -5.92 -57.46 36.37
N ILE A 394 -7.18 -57.19 36.02
CA ILE A 394 -7.59 -55.91 35.47
C ILE A 394 -7.28 -54.76 36.42
N ALA A 395 -7.52 -54.94 37.73
CA ALA A 395 -7.27 -53.93 38.72
C ALA A 395 -5.78 -53.51 38.80
N ARG A 396 -4.84 -54.49 38.76
CA ARG A 396 -3.40 -54.18 38.74
C ARG A 396 -2.96 -53.53 37.42
N THR A 397 -3.53 -53.96 36.30
CA THR A 397 -3.24 -53.33 35.00
C THR A 397 -3.65 -51.87 34.99
N VAL A 398 -4.86 -51.57 35.43
CA VAL A 398 -5.41 -50.22 35.53
C VAL A 398 -4.60 -49.36 36.51
N GLU A 399 -4.18 -49.92 37.65
CA GLU A 399 -3.30 -49.24 38.61
C GLU A 399 -1.97 -48.85 38.00
N ILE A 400 -1.30 -49.77 37.28
CA ILE A 400 -0.03 -49.49 36.59
C ILE A 400 -0.19 -48.43 35.51
N VAL A 401 -1.25 -48.51 34.69
CA VAL A 401 -1.56 -47.48 33.69
C VAL A 401 -1.79 -46.12 34.35
N GLY A 402 -2.52 -46.08 35.48
CA GLY A 402 -2.71 -44.84 36.25
C GLY A 402 -1.39 -44.25 36.73
N TRP A 403 -0.49 -45.07 37.29
CA TRP A 403 0.83 -44.61 37.70
C TRP A 403 1.71 -44.18 36.53
N CYS A 404 1.64 -44.83 35.35
CA CYS A 404 2.30 -44.39 34.15
C CYS A 404 1.80 -43.00 33.72
N LEU A 405 0.49 -42.77 33.73
CA LEU A 405 -0.09 -41.46 33.40
C LEU A 405 0.43 -40.37 34.35
N VAL A 406 0.37 -40.60 35.66
CA VAL A 406 0.89 -39.66 36.67
C VAL A 406 2.40 -39.41 36.46
N GLY A 407 3.19 -40.46 36.27
CA GLY A 407 4.64 -40.34 36.09
C GLY A 407 5.06 -39.57 34.84
N ILE A 408 4.27 -39.65 33.76
CA ILE A 408 4.53 -38.91 32.49
C ILE A 408 4.10 -37.45 32.64
N THR A 409 2.93 -37.24 33.21
CA THR A 409 2.29 -35.91 33.14
C THR A 409 2.75 -34.96 34.25
N ALA A 410 3.09 -35.46 35.44
CA ALA A 410 3.58 -34.65 36.54
C ALA A 410 4.86 -33.86 36.17
N PRO A 411 5.92 -34.46 35.59
CA PRO A 411 7.10 -33.71 35.15
C PRO A 411 6.78 -32.64 34.13
N VAL A 412 5.83 -32.89 33.20
CA VAL A 412 5.41 -31.92 32.18
C VAL A 412 4.69 -30.75 32.82
N VAL A 413 3.73 -31.01 33.71
CA VAL A 413 2.95 -29.95 34.38
C VAL A 413 3.86 -29.03 35.22
N PHE A 414 4.79 -29.56 35.95
CA PHE A 414 5.69 -28.81 36.83
C PHE A 414 6.95 -28.29 36.09
N GLY A 415 7.46 -28.99 35.08
CA GLY A 415 8.68 -28.65 34.35
C GLY A 415 8.45 -27.74 33.15
N SER A 416 7.23 -27.65 32.63
CA SER A 416 6.93 -26.87 31.44
C SER A 416 7.32 -25.36 31.49
N PRO A 417 7.23 -24.63 32.63
CA PRO A 417 7.68 -23.25 32.71
C PRO A 417 9.20 -23.10 32.47
N PHE A 418 10.00 -24.07 32.98
CA PHE A 418 11.46 -24.07 32.78
C PHE A 418 11.83 -24.36 31.34
N LEU A 419 11.15 -25.33 30.70
CA LEU A 419 11.34 -25.66 29.30
C LEU A 419 11.04 -24.47 28.39
N ARG A 420 9.93 -23.78 28.65
CA ARG A 420 9.56 -22.58 27.91
C ARG A 420 10.64 -21.51 27.97
N SER A 421 11.13 -21.18 29.17
CA SER A 421 12.12 -20.12 29.32
C SER A 421 13.43 -20.49 28.63
N PHE A 422 13.87 -21.76 28.75
CA PHE A 422 15.08 -22.24 28.12
C PHE A 422 15.03 -22.19 26.61
N VAL A 423 13.93 -22.66 25.96
CA VAL A 423 13.79 -22.67 24.49
C VAL A 423 13.66 -21.26 23.93
N VAL A 424 12.86 -20.41 24.57
CA VAL A 424 12.66 -19.02 24.09
C VAL A 424 13.97 -18.22 24.13
N GLN A 425 14.83 -18.45 25.10
CA GLN A 425 16.14 -17.79 25.19
C GLN A 425 17.12 -18.19 24.07
N GLN A 426 16.95 -19.37 23.45
CA GLN A 426 17.80 -19.83 22.35
C GLN A 426 17.35 -19.30 20.96
N LEU A 427 16.18 -18.65 20.86
CA LEU A 427 15.69 -18.19 19.60
C LEU A 427 16.42 -16.91 19.15
N PRO A 428 16.66 -16.75 17.83
CA PRO A 428 17.30 -15.55 17.30
C PRO A 428 16.43 -14.32 17.55
N GLY A 429 17.06 -13.15 17.79
CA GLY A 429 16.34 -11.90 17.96
C GLY A 429 15.55 -11.48 16.71
N GLY A 430 14.52 -10.64 16.90
CA GLY A 430 13.71 -10.08 15.83
C GLY A 430 12.37 -10.81 15.59
N LEU A 431 11.68 -10.48 14.51
CA LEU A 431 10.33 -10.98 14.22
C LEU A 431 10.26 -12.52 14.18
N ALA A 432 11.26 -13.18 13.59
CA ALA A 432 11.30 -14.63 13.48
C ALA A 432 11.42 -15.29 14.86
N GLY A 433 12.23 -14.74 15.77
CA GLY A 433 12.36 -15.25 17.12
C GLY A 433 11.11 -15.00 17.97
N GLU A 434 10.47 -13.85 17.82
CA GLU A 434 9.22 -13.56 18.52
C GLU A 434 8.09 -14.50 18.09
N LEU A 435 7.92 -14.72 16.77
CA LEU A 435 6.92 -15.65 16.23
C LEU A 435 7.26 -17.11 16.61
N GLY A 436 8.53 -17.50 16.51
CA GLY A 436 8.99 -18.80 16.98
C GLY A 436 8.73 -19.00 18.48
N GLY A 437 9.00 -17.98 19.29
CA GLY A 437 8.71 -17.97 20.73
C GLY A 437 7.22 -18.12 21.04
N ALA A 438 6.35 -17.48 20.27
CA ALA A 438 4.90 -17.61 20.40
C ALA A 438 4.43 -19.04 20.07
N LEU A 439 4.93 -19.63 18.97
CA LEU A 439 4.63 -21.01 18.59
C LEU A 439 5.11 -22.03 19.66
N VAL A 440 6.34 -21.87 20.17
CA VAL A 440 6.88 -22.72 21.25
C VAL A 440 6.05 -22.54 22.53
N THR A 441 5.68 -21.31 22.86
CA THR A 441 4.83 -21.03 24.03
C THR A 441 3.48 -21.73 23.91
N GLY A 442 2.89 -21.71 22.73
CA GLY A 442 1.64 -22.42 22.45
C GLY A 442 1.78 -23.93 22.56
N LEU A 443 2.84 -24.51 21.98
CA LEU A 443 3.13 -25.94 22.10
C LEU A 443 3.25 -26.38 23.58
N VAL A 444 4.08 -25.66 24.33
CA VAL A 444 4.30 -25.97 25.76
C VAL A 444 3.01 -25.76 26.57
N GLY A 445 2.22 -24.72 26.24
CA GLY A 445 0.92 -24.45 26.84
C GLY A 445 -0.09 -25.59 26.61
N THR A 446 -0.24 -26.01 25.34
CA THR A 446 -1.14 -27.10 24.94
C THR A 446 -0.73 -28.40 25.56
N TRP A 447 0.59 -28.72 25.51
CA TRP A 447 1.15 -29.92 26.11
C TRP A 447 0.91 -29.97 27.62
N ARG A 448 1.08 -28.83 28.32
CA ARG A 448 0.78 -28.71 29.75
C ARG A 448 -0.71 -28.94 30.04
N THR A 449 -1.59 -28.30 29.27
CA THR A 449 -3.03 -28.42 29.44
C THR A 449 -3.50 -29.88 29.27
N GLN A 450 -3.07 -30.54 28.20
CA GLN A 450 -3.34 -31.97 28.00
C GLN A 450 -2.81 -32.83 29.11
N SER A 451 -1.58 -32.53 29.58
CA SER A 451 -0.96 -33.24 30.69
C SER A 451 -1.71 -33.08 32.01
N ILE A 452 -2.34 -31.90 32.26
CA ILE A 452 -3.21 -31.70 33.43
C ILE A 452 -4.44 -32.61 33.35
N TYR A 453 -5.11 -32.69 32.20
CA TYR A 453 -6.26 -33.60 32.04
C TYR A 453 -5.87 -35.06 32.24
N MET A 454 -4.75 -35.50 31.65
CA MET A 454 -4.23 -36.88 31.84
C MET A 454 -3.81 -37.12 33.28
N LEU A 455 -3.22 -36.14 33.97
CA LEU A 455 -2.84 -36.24 35.39
C LEU A 455 -4.08 -36.45 36.25
N VAL A 456 -5.14 -35.66 36.04
CA VAL A 456 -6.38 -35.83 36.79
C VAL A 456 -6.99 -37.20 36.58
N ILE A 457 -7.01 -37.69 35.33
CA ILE A 457 -7.46 -39.06 35.02
C ILE A 457 -6.57 -40.11 35.71
N GLY A 458 -5.25 -39.95 35.61
CA GLY A 458 -4.30 -40.87 36.22
C GLY A 458 -4.43 -40.96 37.75
N VAL A 459 -4.52 -39.79 38.44
CA VAL A 459 -4.74 -39.69 39.87
C VAL A 459 -6.09 -40.30 40.26
N GLY A 460 -7.16 -40.02 39.49
CA GLY A 460 -8.48 -40.63 39.72
C GLY A 460 -8.47 -42.13 39.63
N ILE A 461 -7.79 -42.71 38.62
CA ILE A 461 -7.62 -44.14 38.46
C ILE A 461 -6.87 -44.73 39.67
N VAL A 462 -5.75 -44.16 40.07
CA VAL A 462 -4.96 -44.58 41.22
C VAL A 462 -5.80 -44.51 42.50
N ALA A 463 -6.48 -43.40 42.71
CA ALA A 463 -7.34 -43.20 43.93
C ALA A 463 -8.42 -44.29 44.01
N VAL A 464 -9.12 -44.58 42.90
CA VAL A 464 -10.19 -45.61 42.87
C VAL A 464 -9.60 -47.02 43.12
N THR A 465 -8.47 -47.33 42.51
CA THR A 465 -7.85 -48.65 42.68
C THR A 465 -7.28 -48.86 44.08
N VAL A 466 -6.70 -47.82 44.68
CA VAL A 466 -6.23 -47.81 46.05
C VAL A 466 -7.41 -47.88 47.04
N ALA A 467 -8.47 -47.06 46.88
CA ALA A 467 -9.66 -47.11 47.73
C ALA A 467 -10.31 -48.49 47.72
N ARG A 468 -10.35 -49.12 46.56
CA ARG A 468 -10.87 -50.49 46.42
C ARG A 468 -10.02 -51.53 47.15
N ARG A 469 -8.68 -51.34 47.16
CA ARG A 469 -7.74 -52.24 47.86
C ARG A 469 -7.86 -52.14 49.39
N TYR A 470 -8.20 -50.97 49.90
CA TYR A 470 -8.38 -50.73 51.36
C TYR A 470 -9.80 -50.91 51.84
N GLY A 471 -10.73 -51.42 50.99
CA GLY A 471 -12.11 -51.73 51.41
C GLY A 471 -13.00 -50.51 51.68
N VAL A 472 -12.59 -49.30 51.26
CA VAL A 472 -13.35 -48.08 51.48
C VAL A 472 -14.58 -47.99 50.54
N VAL A 473 -14.61 -48.75 49.44
CA VAL A 473 -15.71 -48.84 48.51
C VAL A 473 -16.22 -50.28 48.47
N GLU A 474 -17.19 -50.59 49.31
CA GLU A 474 -17.98 -51.81 49.16
C GLU A 474 -19.04 -51.61 48.10
N TYR A 475 -18.94 -52.39 47.04
CA TYR A 475 -20.05 -52.51 46.07
C TYR A 475 -21.08 -53.47 46.70
N PRO A 476 -22.37 -53.10 46.69
CA PRO A 476 -23.39 -54.05 47.06
C PRO A 476 -23.29 -55.26 46.13
N SER A 477 -22.96 -56.40 46.70
CA SER A 477 -22.98 -57.69 46.02
C SER A 477 -24.41 -57.95 45.50
N ARG A 478 -24.59 -57.93 44.20
CA ARG A 478 -25.76 -58.54 43.54
C ARG A 478 -25.52 -60.04 43.35
#